data_3e1d6fb5b1f7f940161f3aad09695060
#
_entry.id   3e1d6fb5b1f7f940161f3aad09695060
#
_cell.length_a   1.000
_cell.length_b   1.000
_cell.length_c   1.000
_cell.angle_alpha   90.00
_cell.angle_beta   90.00
_cell.angle_gamma   90.00
#
_symmetry.space_group_name_H-M   'P 1'
#
loop_
_entity.id
_entity.type
_entity.pdbx_description
1 polymer ?
#
loop_
_entity_poly.entity_id
_entity_poly.type
_entity_poly.pdbx_seq_one_letter_code
_entity_poly.pdbx_strand_id
1 'polypeptide(L)'
;MIFGSRRRIRGRRGRSGPMTRGLSALSRAVAVAWRRSLQLRVVALTLGLSLAVILALGFVLTSQVTNRVLDIKVRAAIDQIERARTTVSGIVNGEETRSLDSSLQLARNTLTSKTDPASGAGLAGAFDAVLMVPGDGPRAASTAGPVDQVPNALRGFVKAGQAAYQYATVQTEGFSGPALIIGTPTLSRVANLELYLIFPLASEQATITLVRGTMATGGLVLLVLLAGIALLVSRQVVVPVRSASRIAERFAEGHLSERNTL
;
A
#
# COMPACT_ATOMS: atom_id res chain seq x y z
N MET A 1 53.20 45.66 18.73
CA MET A 1 53.71 44.83 17.62
C MET A 1 53.16 43.40 17.82
N ILE A 2 52.05 43.03 17.18
CA ILE A 2 51.70 41.65 16.93
C ILE A 2 50.72 41.62 15.74
N PHE A 3 51.17 41.01 14.67
CA PHE A 3 50.49 40.85 13.39
C PHE A 3 49.36 39.81 13.49
N GLY A 4 48.10 40.19 13.18
CA GLY A 4 46.98 39.30 13.05
C GLY A 4 46.80 38.81 11.63
N SER A 5 47.04 37.53 11.35
CA SER A 5 46.85 36.84 10.09
C SER A 5 45.38 36.57 9.82
N ARG A 6 44.76 37.25 8.84
CA ARG A 6 43.44 36.95 8.30
C ARG A 6 43.53 35.75 7.36
N ARG A 7 43.07 34.57 7.78
CA ARG A 7 42.82 33.42 6.89
C ARG A 7 41.54 33.67 6.09
N ARG A 8 41.68 33.85 4.79
CA ARG A 8 40.57 33.82 3.82
C ARG A 8 40.03 32.40 3.70
N ILE A 9 38.77 32.18 4.12
CA ILE A 9 38.03 30.94 3.85
C ILE A 9 37.62 30.97 2.37
N ARG A 10 38.26 30.14 1.58
CA ARG A 10 37.99 29.93 0.15
C ARG A 10 36.72 29.08 0.04
N GLY A 11 35.59 29.70 -0.31
CA GLY A 11 34.34 29.04 -0.53
C GLY A 11 34.45 27.95 -1.59
N ARG A 12 34.19 26.71 -1.18
CA ARG A 12 34.14 25.52 -2.02
C ARG A 12 32.87 25.58 -2.86
N ARG A 13 32.97 26.09 -4.11
CA ARG A 13 31.88 26.03 -5.10
C ARG A 13 31.56 24.56 -5.35
N GLY A 14 30.36 24.12 -4.88
CA GLY A 14 29.80 22.80 -5.14
C GLY A 14 29.67 22.59 -6.65
N ARG A 15 30.37 21.59 -7.19
CA ARG A 15 30.17 21.09 -8.56
C ARG A 15 28.80 20.48 -8.64
N SER A 16 27.82 21.22 -9.16
CA SER A 16 26.55 20.66 -9.58
C SER A 16 26.79 19.59 -10.67
N GLY A 17 26.40 18.35 -10.40
CA GLY A 17 26.63 17.20 -11.26
C GLY A 17 25.94 17.36 -12.64
N PRO A 18 26.39 16.60 -13.67
CA PRO A 18 25.88 16.69 -15.04
C PRO A 18 24.37 16.38 -15.19
N MET A 19 23.78 15.64 -14.28
CA MET A 19 22.34 15.32 -14.30
C MET A 19 21.41 16.52 -14.11
N THR A 20 21.80 17.50 -13.28
CA THR A 20 20.97 18.70 -13.05
C THR A 20 20.98 19.67 -14.22
N ARG A 21 22.03 19.65 -15.03
CA ARG A 21 22.12 20.48 -16.26
C ARG A 21 21.24 19.95 -17.39
N GLY A 22 21.07 18.63 -17.51
CA GLY A 22 20.18 18.00 -18.51
C GLY A 22 18.71 18.33 -18.27
N LEU A 23 18.25 18.22 -17.03
CA LEU A 23 16.88 18.53 -16.63
C LEU A 23 16.53 20.01 -16.83
N SER A 24 17.45 20.93 -16.53
CA SER A 24 17.22 22.36 -16.72
C SER A 24 17.32 22.83 -18.19
N ALA A 25 17.98 22.07 -19.04
CA ALA A 25 17.99 22.30 -20.49
C ALA A 25 16.69 21.82 -21.15
N LEU A 26 16.19 20.63 -20.75
CA LEU A 26 14.90 20.10 -21.17
C LEU A 26 13.75 21.01 -20.74
N SER A 27 13.72 21.46 -19.51
CA SER A 27 12.65 22.35 -19.02
C SER A 27 12.62 23.70 -19.74
N ARG A 28 13.79 24.25 -20.10
CA ARG A 28 13.87 25.49 -20.90
C ARG A 28 13.44 25.27 -22.36
N ALA A 29 13.84 24.17 -22.98
CA ALA A 29 13.41 23.83 -24.33
C ALA A 29 11.88 23.62 -24.42
N VAL A 30 11.32 22.92 -23.41
CA VAL A 30 9.87 22.74 -23.27
C VAL A 30 9.16 24.07 -23.03
N ALA A 31 9.68 24.95 -22.18
CA ALA A 31 9.08 26.27 -21.90
C ALA A 31 9.07 27.20 -23.11
N VAL A 32 10.12 27.17 -23.95
CA VAL A 32 10.18 27.93 -25.21
C VAL A 32 9.23 27.36 -26.26
N ALA A 33 9.17 26.03 -26.40
CA ALA A 33 8.23 25.36 -27.29
C ALA A 33 6.77 25.59 -26.86
N TRP A 34 6.51 25.61 -25.54
CA TRP A 34 5.20 25.91 -24.95
C TRP A 34 4.67 27.29 -25.31
N ARG A 35 5.53 28.29 -25.37
CA ARG A 35 5.11 29.66 -25.73
C ARG A 35 4.85 29.86 -27.21
N ARG A 36 5.44 29.04 -28.08
CA ARG A 36 5.35 29.19 -29.55
C ARG A 36 4.30 28.31 -30.23
N SER A 37 3.79 27.27 -29.58
CA SER A 37 2.90 26.31 -30.19
C SER A 37 1.60 26.12 -29.42
N LEU A 38 0.49 26.64 -29.97
CA LEU A 38 -0.86 26.38 -29.46
C LEU A 38 -1.18 24.87 -29.42
N GLN A 39 -0.67 24.12 -30.40
CA GLN A 39 -0.78 22.67 -30.46
C GLN A 39 -0.22 21.96 -29.23
N LEU A 40 0.99 22.35 -28.84
CA LEU A 40 1.68 21.74 -27.71
C LEU A 40 0.94 22.01 -26.38
N ARG A 41 0.28 23.16 -26.26
CA ARG A 41 -0.57 23.48 -25.10
C ARG A 41 -1.80 22.58 -25.03
N VAL A 42 -2.51 22.40 -26.16
CA VAL A 42 -3.71 21.57 -26.19
C VAL A 42 -3.35 20.11 -25.89
N VAL A 43 -2.33 19.56 -26.56
CA VAL A 43 -1.87 18.18 -26.32
C VAL A 43 -1.42 17.98 -24.88
N ALA A 44 -0.64 18.91 -24.32
CA ALA A 44 -0.16 18.79 -22.94
C ALA A 44 -1.30 18.96 -21.90
N LEU A 45 -2.28 19.80 -22.19
CA LEU A 45 -3.44 20.00 -21.31
C LEU A 45 -4.35 18.77 -21.32
N THR A 46 -4.61 18.18 -22.48
CA THR A 46 -5.37 16.93 -22.60
C THR A 46 -4.66 15.76 -21.93
N LEU A 47 -3.35 15.61 -22.14
CA LEU A 47 -2.57 14.57 -21.47
C LEU A 47 -2.48 14.79 -19.96
N GLY A 48 -2.30 16.03 -19.52
CA GLY A 48 -2.28 16.40 -18.10
C GLY A 48 -3.61 16.10 -17.41
N LEU A 49 -4.73 16.46 -18.06
CA LEU A 49 -6.06 16.16 -17.55
C LEU A 49 -6.32 14.65 -17.50
N SER A 50 -5.96 13.92 -18.57
CA SER A 50 -6.09 12.46 -18.62
C SER A 50 -5.26 11.78 -17.54
N LEU A 51 -4.02 12.23 -17.31
CA LEU A 51 -3.17 11.74 -16.24
C LEU A 51 -3.79 11.99 -14.86
N ALA A 52 -4.32 13.19 -14.64
CA ALA A 52 -4.99 13.53 -13.38
C ALA A 52 -6.20 12.61 -13.12
N VAL A 53 -7.01 12.33 -14.12
CA VAL A 53 -8.16 11.41 -14.02
C VAL A 53 -7.69 9.99 -13.72
N ILE A 54 -6.66 9.49 -14.44
CA ILE A 54 -6.10 8.15 -14.21
C ILE A 54 -5.57 8.02 -12.79
N LEU A 55 -4.83 9.01 -12.29
CA LEU A 55 -4.29 9.01 -10.93
C LEU A 55 -5.39 9.08 -9.88
N ALA A 56 -6.39 9.95 -10.06
CA ALA A 56 -7.52 10.06 -9.15
C ALA A 56 -8.32 8.75 -9.08
N LEU A 57 -8.65 8.16 -10.23
CA LEU A 57 -9.38 6.89 -10.30
C LEU A 57 -8.56 5.74 -9.70
N GLY A 58 -7.27 5.65 -10.03
CA GLY A 58 -6.36 4.66 -9.47
C GLY A 58 -6.23 4.77 -7.96
N PHE A 59 -6.14 5.98 -7.42
CA PHE A 59 -6.12 6.23 -5.97
C PHE A 59 -7.42 5.79 -5.30
N VAL A 60 -8.58 6.20 -5.83
CA VAL A 60 -9.89 5.84 -5.29
C VAL A 60 -10.10 4.34 -5.30
N LEU A 61 -9.84 3.67 -6.43
CA LEU A 61 -10.00 2.22 -6.55
C LEU A 61 -9.06 1.46 -5.60
N THR A 62 -7.79 1.85 -5.54
CA THR A 62 -6.83 1.21 -4.62
C THR A 62 -7.25 1.35 -3.16
N SER A 63 -7.70 2.54 -2.75
CA SER A 63 -8.15 2.77 -1.37
C SER A 63 -9.41 1.97 -1.04
N GLN A 64 -10.38 1.92 -1.95
CA GLN A 64 -11.61 1.14 -1.76
C GLN A 64 -11.32 -0.36 -1.65
N VAL A 65 -10.49 -0.91 -2.53
CA VAL A 65 -10.11 -2.34 -2.50
C VAL A 65 -9.38 -2.65 -1.19
N THR A 66 -8.40 -1.83 -0.81
CA THR A 66 -7.63 -2.05 0.43
C THR A 66 -8.54 -2.05 1.65
N ASN A 67 -9.43 -1.05 1.79
CA ASN A 67 -10.34 -0.95 2.93
C ASN A 67 -11.32 -2.15 2.98
N ARG A 68 -11.85 -2.56 1.83
CA ARG A 68 -12.77 -3.71 1.75
C ARG A 68 -12.10 -5.02 2.15
N VAL A 69 -10.88 -5.27 1.65
CA VAL A 69 -10.13 -6.49 1.96
C VAL A 69 -9.82 -6.57 3.45
N LEU A 70 -9.35 -5.46 4.05
CA LEU A 70 -9.07 -5.41 5.49
C LEU A 70 -10.32 -5.55 6.35
N ASP A 71 -11.44 -4.94 5.98
CA ASP A 71 -12.72 -5.04 6.72
C ASP A 71 -13.25 -6.48 6.71
N ILE A 72 -13.22 -7.15 5.56
CA ILE A 72 -13.59 -8.57 5.45
C ILE A 72 -12.69 -9.43 6.34
N LYS A 73 -11.37 -9.19 6.32
CA LYS A 73 -10.41 -9.93 7.14
C LYS A 73 -10.68 -9.74 8.64
N VAL A 74 -10.91 -8.51 9.09
CA VAL A 74 -11.21 -8.21 10.50
C VAL A 74 -12.48 -8.94 10.95
N ARG A 75 -13.56 -8.88 10.17
CA ARG A 75 -14.81 -9.58 10.51
C ARG A 75 -14.63 -11.09 10.57
N ALA A 76 -13.96 -11.66 9.57
CA ALA A 76 -13.68 -13.11 9.56
C ALA A 76 -12.78 -13.53 10.73
N ALA A 77 -11.84 -12.69 11.12
CA ALA A 77 -10.95 -12.93 12.25
C ALA A 77 -11.69 -12.82 13.60
N ILE A 78 -12.65 -11.88 13.73
CA ILE A 78 -13.54 -11.80 14.91
C ILE A 78 -14.38 -13.07 15.03
N ASP A 79 -14.99 -13.55 13.95
CA ASP A 79 -15.75 -14.80 13.98
C ASP A 79 -14.86 -16.01 14.31
N GLN A 80 -13.60 -15.98 13.87
CA GLN A 80 -12.65 -17.06 14.14
C GLN A 80 -12.21 -17.07 15.61
N ILE A 81 -11.98 -15.91 16.23
CA ILE A 81 -11.58 -15.86 17.63
C ILE A 81 -12.69 -16.32 18.57
N GLU A 82 -13.95 -16.06 18.24
CA GLU A 82 -15.08 -16.56 19.03
C GLU A 82 -15.18 -18.10 18.95
N ARG A 83 -14.97 -18.70 17.79
CA ARG A 83 -14.86 -20.15 17.64
C ARG A 83 -13.67 -20.73 18.39
N ALA A 84 -12.52 -20.08 18.29
CA ALA A 84 -11.31 -20.46 19.00
C ALA A 84 -11.51 -20.41 20.53
N ARG A 85 -12.13 -19.34 21.02
CA ARG A 85 -12.49 -19.16 22.43
C ARG A 85 -13.31 -20.31 22.98
N THR A 86 -14.36 -20.73 22.24
CA THR A 86 -15.22 -21.88 22.62
C THR A 86 -14.40 -23.18 22.68
N THR A 87 -13.52 -23.40 21.68
CA THR A 87 -12.64 -24.57 21.65
C THR A 87 -11.66 -24.58 22.82
N VAL A 88 -11.00 -23.46 23.09
CA VAL A 88 -10.04 -23.32 24.20
C VAL A 88 -10.72 -23.53 25.54
N SER A 89 -11.88 -22.91 25.77
CA SER A 89 -12.65 -23.09 27.01
C SER A 89 -13.05 -24.55 27.23
N GLY A 90 -13.44 -25.26 26.18
CA GLY A 90 -13.76 -26.68 26.24
C GLY A 90 -12.57 -27.56 26.63
N ILE A 91 -11.39 -27.32 26.05
CA ILE A 91 -10.17 -28.08 26.35
C ILE A 91 -9.68 -27.81 27.77
N VAL A 92 -9.59 -26.52 28.15
CA VAL A 92 -9.06 -26.11 29.46
C VAL A 92 -10.00 -26.52 30.61
N ASN A 93 -11.31 -26.54 30.39
CA ASN A 93 -12.30 -26.93 31.38
C ASN A 93 -12.52 -28.46 31.47
N GLY A 94 -12.23 -29.20 30.40
CA GLY A 94 -12.58 -30.63 30.28
C GLY A 94 -11.62 -31.60 30.97
N GLU A 95 -10.41 -31.19 31.31
CA GLU A 95 -9.37 -32.08 31.82
C GLU A 95 -8.83 -31.62 33.22
N GLU A 96 -9.37 -32.21 34.25
CA GLU A 96 -8.93 -31.90 35.64
C GLU A 96 -7.54 -32.49 35.99
N THR A 97 -7.04 -33.45 35.20
CA THR A 97 -5.85 -34.25 35.54
C THR A 97 -4.57 -33.75 34.84
N ARG A 98 -4.67 -32.81 33.88
CA ARG A 98 -3.53 -32.29 33.17
C ARG A 98 -2.95 -31.01 33.77
N SER A 99 -1.65 -30.85 33.63
CA SER A 99 -1.01 -29.57 33.97
C SER A 99 -1.55 -28.44 33.04
N LEU A 100 -1.62 -27.24 33.57
CA LEU A 100 -2.10 -26.07 32.79
C LEU A 100 -1.32 -25.87 31.49
N ASP A 101 0.03 -26.02 31.59
CA ASP A 101 0.89 -25.83 30.39
C ASP A 101 0.59 -26.84 29.31
N SER A 102 0.35 -28.11 29.64
CA SER A 102 0.00 -29.14 28.65
C SER A 102 -1.38 -28.92 28.05
N SER A 103 -2.34 -28.38 28.82
CA SER A 103 -3.66 -28.01 28.33
C SER A 103 -3.61 -26.82 27.38
N LEU A 104 -2.78 -25.80 27.67
CA LEU A 104 -2.56 -24.67 26.78
C LEU A 104 -1.86 -25.09 25.47
N GLN A 105 -0.84 -25.96 25.55
CA GLN A 105 -0.19 -26.49 24.36
C GLN A 105 -1.13 -27.33 23.49
N LEU A 106 -1.95 -28.17 24.11
CA LEU A 106 -2.96 -28.94 23.39
C LEU A 106 -3.99 -28.03 22.70
N ALA A 107 -4.48 -27.02 23.40
CA ALA A 107 -5.41 -26.05 22.85
C ALA A 107 -4.79 -25.31 21.65
N ARG A 108 -3.54 -24.83 21.79
CA ARG A 108 -2.79 -24.20 20.70
C ARG A 108 -2.66 -25.14 19.49
N ASN A 109 -2.19 -26.37 19.71
CA ASN A 109 -1.99 -27.35 18.63
C ASN A 109 -3.32 -27.70 17.95
N THR A 110 -4.41 -27.81 18.70
CA THR A 110 -5.74 -28.05 18.15
C THR A 110 -6.24 -26.90 17.29
N LEU A 111 -5.98 -25.66 17.68
CA LEU A 111 -6.34 -24.48 16.90
C LEU A 111 -5.50 -24.38 15.62
N THR A 112 -4.18 -24.56 15.72
CA THR A 112 -3.28 -24.44 14.56
C THR A 112 -3.45 -25.59 13.57
N SER A 113 -3.68 -26.81 14.01
CA SER A 113 -3.94 -27.96 13.11
C SER A 113 -5.23 -27.82 12.30
N LYS A 114 -6.26 -27.18 12.84
CA LYS A 114 -7.51 -26.86 12.12
C LYS A 114 -7.34 -25.70 11.12
N THR A 115 -6.22 -25.04 11.14
CA THR A 115 -5.93 -23.84 10.31
C THR A 115 -5.13 -24.18 9.06
N ASP A 116 -4.77 -25.45 8.87
CA ASP A 116 -4.11 -25.90 7.65
C ASP A 116 -5.00 -25.56 6.43
N PRO A 117 -4.46 -24.93 5.37
CA PRO A 117 -5.19 -24.61 4.15
C PRO A 117 -5.92 -25.81 3.53
N ALA A 118 -5.39 -27.03 3.74
CA ALA A 118 -6.03 -28.28 3.33
C ALA A 118 -7.30 -28.63 4.14
N SER A 119 -7.48 -28.03 5.32
CA SER A 119 -8.60 -28.31 6.23
C SER A 119 -9.73 -27.26 6.15
N GLY A 120 -9.70 -26.36 5.14
CA GLY A 120 -10.73 -25.33 4.98
C GLY A 120 -10.55 -24.17 5.97
N ALA A 121 -9.35 -23.65 6.11
CA ALA A 121 -9.11 -22.37 6.78
C ALA A 121 -10.13 -21.35 6.25
N GLY A 122 -11.03 -20.88 7.11
CA GLY A 122 -12.12 -20.00 6.72
C GLY A 122 -11.60 -18.70 6.08
N LEU A 123 -12.49 -17.79 5.74
CA LEU A 123 -12.16 -16.49 5.12
C LEU A 123 -11.09 -15.67 5.88
N ALA A 124 -10.84 -15.98 7.16
CA ALA A 124 -9.79 -15.39 7.95
C ALA A 124 -8.37 -15.84 7.52
N GLY A 125 -8.23 -16.99 6.86
CA GLY A 125 -6.95 -17.58 6.47
C GLY A 125 -6.20 -18.24 7.64
N ALA A 126 -4.95 -18.64 7.38
CA ALA A 126 -4.09 -19.23 8.40
C ALA A 126 -3.76 -18.22 9.52
N PHE A 127 -3.66 -18.70 10.74
CA PHE A 127 -3.30 -17.91 11.92
C PHE A 127 -2.40 -18.70 12.87
N ASP A 128 -1.65 -18.01 13.69
CA ASP A 128 -0.99 -18.60 14.86
C ASP A 128 -1.77 -18.22 16.14
N ALA A 129 -1.81 -19.13 17.10
CA ALA A 129 -2.53 -18.93 18.36
C ALA A 129 -1.54 -18.73 19.51
N VAL A 130 -1.82 -17.72 20.33
CA VAL A 130 -1.08 -17.45 21.58
C VAL A 130 -2.06 -17.51 22.73
N LEU A 131 -1.77 -18.37 23.69
CA LEU A 131 -2.51 -18.48 24.92
C LEU A 131 -1.60 -18.08 26.10
N MET A 132 -2.16 -17.29 26.99
CA MET A 132 -1.41 -16.81 28.14
C MET A 132 -2.30 -16.74 29.38
N VAL A 133 -1.79 -17.27 30.46
CA VAL A 133 -2.32 -17.03 31.80
C VAL A 133 -1.28 -16.20 32.55
N PRO A 134 -1.56 -14.92 32.87
CA PRO A 134 -0.65 -14.10 33.63
C PRO A 134 -0.35 -14.74 34.98
N GLY A 135 0.88 -14.69 35.41
CA GLY A 135 1.24 -15.14 36.75
C GLY A 135 0.70 -14.19 37.83
N ASP A 136 0.10 -14.73 38.86
CA ASP A 136 -0.31 -13.99 40.06
C ASP A 136 0.61 -14.33 41.22
N GLY A 137 1.38 -13.33 41.67
CA GLY A 137 2.29 -13.47 42.81
C GLY A 137 3.38 -14.54 42.56
N PRO A 138 3.46 -15.60 43.40
CA PRO A 138 4.49 -16.61 43.28
C PRO A 138 4.29 -17.61 42.14
N ARG A 139 3.14 -17.57 41.43
CA ARG A 139 2.88 -18.42 40.27
C ARG A 139 3.50 -17.83 39.04
N ALA A 140 4.31 -18.62 38.33
CA ALA A 140 4.85 -18.25 37.05
C ALA A 140 3.72 -18.12 36.02
N ALA A 141 3.88 -17.24 35.04
CA ALA A 141 2.96 -17.16 33.91
C ALA A 141 3.05 -18.43 33.06
N SER A 142 1.90 -19.02 32.73
CA SER A 142 1.82 -20.14 31.79
C SER A 142 1.50 -19.63 30.39
N THR A 143 2.28 -20.04 29.41
CA THR A 143 2.15 -19.53 28.04
C THR A 143 2.27 -20.63 26.99
N ALA A 144 1.54 -20.48 25.87
CA ALA A 144 1.69 -21.30 24.68
C ALA A 144 1.67 -20.42 23.42
N GLY A 145 2.71 -20.49 22.61
CA GLY A 145 2.88 -19.71 21.39
C GLY A 145 3.83 -18.51 21.55
N PRO A 146 4.02 -17.69 20.49
CA PRO A 146 4.94 -16.57 20.44
C PRO A 146 4.39 -15.32 21.17
N VAL A 147 4.46 -15.31 22.48
CA VAL A 147 3.92 -14.24 23.34
C VAL A 147 4.62 -12.90 23.13
N ASP A 148 5.89 -12.92 22.76
CA ASP A 148 6.73 -11.76 22.44
C ASP A 148 6.19 -10.96 21.25
N GLN A 149 5.40 -11.59 20.38
CA GLN A 149 4.79 -10.96 19.22
C GLN A 149 3.49 -10.21 19.54
N VAL A 150 2.94 -10.38 20.74
CA VAL A 150 1.70 -9.71 21.15
C VAL A 150 2.01 -8.32 21.71
N PRO A 151 1.50 -7.23 21.09
CA PRO A 151 1.75 -5.87 21.55
C PRO A 151 1.26 -5.62 22.98
N ASN A 152 2.06 -4.93 23.78
CA ASN A 152 1.70 -4.64 25.18
C ASN A 152 0.42 -3.80 25.31
N ALA A 153 0.16 -2.91 24.35
CA ALA A 153 -1.07 -2.12 24.32
C ALA A 153 -2.31 -3.02 24.18
N LEU A 154 -2.27 -4.00 23.27
CA LEU A 154 -3.37 -4.97 23.09
C LEU A 154 -3.58 -5.82 24.34
N ARG A 155 -2.50 -6.27 24.99
CA ARG A 155 -2.58 -7.03 26.24
C ARG A 155 -3.27 -6.24 27.35
N GLY A 156 -3.05 -4.92 27.41
CA GLY A 156 -3.73 -4.05 28.39
C GLY A 156 -5.25 -4.09 28.26
N PHE A 157 -5.80 -4.06 27.03
CA PHE A 157 -7.23 -4.16 26.80
C PHE A 157 -7.79 -5.54 27.16
N VAL A 158 -7.09 -6.60 26.78
CA VAL A 158 -7.55 -7.97 27.07
C VAL A 158 -7.54 -8.26 28.58
N LYS A 159 -6.52 -7.78 29.30
CA LYS A 159 -6.49 -7.83 30.77
C LYS A 159 -7.64 -7.06 31.43
N ALA A 160 -8.08 -5.97 30.82
CA ALA A 160 -9.26 -5.21 31.27
C ALA A 160 -10.59 -5.90 30.91
N GLY A 161 -10.55 -7.13 30.38
CA GLY A 161 -11.76 -7.89 30.03
C GLY A 161 -12.36 -7.51 28.66
N GLN A 162 -11.64 -6.79 27.82
CA GLN A 162 -12.13 -6.30 26.53
C GLN A 162 -11.51 -7.09 25.37
N ALA A 163 -12.34 -7.46 24.40
CA ALA A 163 -11.84 -7.93 23.12
C ALA A 163 -11.34 -6.74 22.29
N ALA A 164 -10.14 -6.85 21.73
CA ALA A 164 -9.52 -5.79 20.95
C ALA A 164 -8.67 -6.35 19.80
N TYR A 165 -8.35 -5.53 18.82
CA TYR A 165 -7.44 -5.91 17.75
C TYR A 165 -6.44 -4.79 17.45
N GLN A 166 -5.28 -5.17 16.92
CA GLN A 166 -4.22 -4.26 16.54
C GLN A 166 -3.46 -4.80 15.33
N TYR A 167 -3.05 -3.90 14.43
CA TYR A 167 -2.08 -4.21 13.39
C TYR A 167 -0.67 -4.03 13.93
N ALA A 168 0.19 -5.04 13.75
CA ALA A 168 1.59 -4.99 14.16
C ALA A 168 2.46 -5.75 13.17
N THR A 169 3.75 -5.45 13.16
CA THR A 169 4.73 -6.28 12.44
C THR A 169 5.18 -7.38 13.39
N VAL A 170 5.05 -8.63 12.93
CA VAL A 170 5.42 -9.82 13.69
C VAL A 170 6.56 -10.56 13.01
N GLN A 171 7.34 -11.30 13.81
CA GLN A 171 8.40 -12.18 13.34
C GLN A 171 8.23 -13.53 14.02
N THR A 172 7.64 -14.48 13.31
CA THR A 172 7.49 -15.87 13.75
C THR A 172 8.34 -16.79 12.90
N GLU A 173 8.56 -18.03 13.30
CA GLU A 173 9.40 -18.99 12.56
C GLU A 173 8.97 -19.20 11.09
N GLY A 174 7.69 -18.99 10.76
CA GLY A 174 7.16 -19.15 9.41
C GLY A 174 6.79 -17.85 8.69
N PHE A 175 6.84 -16.70 9.36
CA PHE A 175 6.35 -15.44 8.80
C PHE A 175 7.03 -14.22 9.44
N SER A 176 7.45 -13.28 8.58
CA SER A 176 7.92 -11.96 8.99
C SER A 176 7.20 -10.90 8.18
N GLY A 177 6.43 -10.02 8.84
CA GLY A 177 5.68 -8.98 8.15
C GLY A 177 4.50 -8.46 8.97
N PRO A 178 3.67 -7.61 8.35
CA PRO A 178 2.48 -7.10 9.02
C PRO A 178 1.44 -8.20 9.24
N ALA A 179 0.84 -8.16 10.41
CA ALA A 179 -0.21 -9.06 10.82
C ALA A 179 -1.34 -8.31 11.54
N LEU A 180 -2.53 -8.87 11.49
CA LEU A 180 -3.65 -8.49 12.33
C LEU A 180 -3.61 -9.39 13.58
N ILE A 181 -3.53 -8.80 14.76
CA ILE A 181 -3.57 -9.51 16.04
C ILE A 181 -4.89 -9.17 16.71
N ILE A 182 -5.66 -10.20 17.06
CA ILE A 182 -6.91 -10.06 17.81
C ILE A 182 -6.72 -10.75 19.15
N GLY A 183 -7.14 -10.12 20.23
CA GLY A 183 -7.09 -10.66 21.58
C GLY A 183 -8.47 -10.63 22.25
N THR A 184 -8.77 -11.68 23.01
CA THR A 184 -10.00 -11.77 23.83
C THR A 184 -9.71 -12.46 25.16
N PRO A 185 -10.33 -12.04 26.26
CA PRO A 185 -10.34 -12.84 27.48
C PRO A 185 -11.19 -14.09 27.28
N THR A 186 -10.72 -15.22 27.79
CA THR A 186 -11.42 -16.49 27.68
C THR A 186 -12.02 -16.89 29.03
N LEU A 187 -13.32 -17.17 29.04
CA LEU A 187 -13.99 -17.66 30.23
C LEU A 187 -13.64 -19.15 30.43
N SER A 188 -12.84 -19.42 31.43
CA SER A 188 -12.44 -20.77 31.81
C SER A 188 -12.33 -20.89 33.33
N ARG A 189 -12.13 -22.12 33.86
CA ARG A 189 -11.82 -22.35 35.28
C ARG A 189 -10.53 -21.66 35.69
N VAL A 190 -9.64 -21.41 34.74
CA VAL A 190 -8.41 -20.69 34.97
C VAL A 190 -8.71 -19.19 34.84
N ALA A 191 -8.52 -18.47 35.92
CA ALA A 191 -8.71 -17.02 35.94
C ALA A 191 -7.72 -16.33 34.97
N ASN A 192 -8.20 -15.30 34.30
CA ASN A 192 -7.40 -14.43 33.43
C ASN A 192 -6.74 -15.13 32.23
N LEU A 193 -7.38 -16.19 31.66
CA LEU A 193 -6.88 -16.79 30.42
C LEU A 193 -7.09 -15.83 29.24
N GLU A 194 -6.01 -15.43 28.63
CA GLU A 194 -5.97 -14.54 27.46
C GLU A 194 -5.72 -15.37 26.19
N LEU A 195 -6.52 -15.16 25.15
CA LEU A 195 -6.38 -15.78 23.83
C LEU A 195 -6.08 -14.70 22.81
N TYR A 196 -5.01 -14.91 22.04
CA TYR A 196 -4.66 -14.05 20.90
C TYR A 196 -4.52 -14.90 19.64
N LEU A 197 -5.01 -14.37 18.54
CA LEU A 197 -4.83 -14.94 17.20
C LEU A 197 -4.05 -13.95 16.33
N ILE A 198 -2.99 -14.42 15.69
CA ILE A 198 -2.10 -13.65 14.83
C ILE A 198 -2.38 -14.07 13.39
N PHE A 199 -2.97 -13.17 12.59
CA PHE A 199 -3.28 -13.39 11.17
C PHE A 199 -2.27 -12.69 10.29
N PRO A 200 -1.38 -13.41 9.58
CA PRO A 200 -0.49 -12.82 8.58
C PRO A 200 -1.27 -12.11 7.47
N LEU A 201 -0.77 -10.94 7.03
CA LEU A 201 -1.37 -10.15 5.95
C LEU A 201 -0.57 -10.23 4.64
N ALA A 202 0.31 -11.22 4.49
CA ALA A 202 1.18 -11.36 3.31
C ALA A 202 0.39 -11.58 2.01
N SER A 203 -0.65 -12.41 2.05
CA SER A 203 -1.52 -12.70 0.90
C SER A 203 -2.31 -11.47 0.46
N GLU A 204 -2.81 -10.71 1.42
CA GLU A 204 -3.52 -9.45 1.17
C GLU A 204 -2.60 -8.40 0.58
N GLN A 205 -1.37 -8.28 1.08
CA GLN A 205 -0.37 -7.38 0.52
C GLN A 205 0.03 -7.75 -0.90
N ALA A 206 0.22 -9.03 -1.20
CA ALA A 206 0.49 -9.49 -2.55
C ALA A 206 -0.64 -9.10 -3.51
N THR A 207 -1.89 -9.31 -3.11
CA THR A 207 -3.08 -8.91 -3.87
C THR A 207 -3.13 -7.40 -4.11
N ILE A 208 -2.91 -6.58 -3.09
CA ILE A 208 -2.88 -5.12 -3.20
C ILE A 208 -1.74 -4.67 -4.14
N THR A 209 -0.58 -5.30 -4.07
CA THR A 209 0.56 -5.00 -4.93
C THR A 209 0.28 -5.35 -6.39
N LEU A 210 -0.36 -6.50 -6.65
CA LEU A 210 -0.80 -6.89 -8.00
C LEU A 210 -1.82 -5.88 -8.57
N VAL A 211 -2.82 -5.49 -7.79
CA VAL A 211 -3.81 -4.48 -8.21
C VAL A 211 -3.13 -3.15 -8.53
N ARG A 212 -2.21 -2.68 -7.69
CA ARG A 212 -1.43 -1.46 -7.96
C ARG A 212 -0.58 -1.59 -9.22
N GLY A 213 0.07 -2.72 -9.40
CA GLY A 213 0.90 -3.00 -10.59
C GLY A 213 0.08 -3.01 -11.88
N THR A 214 -1.05 -3.72 -11.89
CA THR A 214 -1.93 -3.76 -13.07
C THR A 214 -2.53 -2.39 -13.40
N MET A 215 -2.92 -1.61 -12.39
CA MET A 215 -3.41 -0.24 -12.59
C MET A 215 -2.32 0.69 -13.13
N ALA A 216 -1.09 0.60 -12.60
CA ALA A 216 0.03 1.41 -13.09
C ALA A 216 0.36 1.08 -14.55
N THR A 217 0.42 -0.21 -14.89
CA THR A 217 0.70 -0.67 -16.25
C THR A 217 -0.42 -0.29 -17.20
N GLY A 218 -1.68 -0.56 -16.85
CA GLY A 218 -2.85 -0.20 -17.65
C GLY A 218 -2.97 1.32 -17.85
N GLY A 219 -2.74 2.10 -16.80
CA GLY A 219 -2.71 3.56 -16.87
C GLY A 219 -1.60 4.09 -17.77
N LEU A 220 -0.41 3.50 -17.74
CA LEU A 220 0.70 3.86 -18.63
C LEU A 220 0.37 3.56 -20.09
N VAL A 221 -0.17 2.37 -20.38
CA VAL A 221 -0.59 1.99 -21.75
C VAL A 221 -1.65 2.95 -22.27
N LEU A 222 -2.66 3.26 -21.45
CA LEU A 222 -3.71 4.21 -21.81
C LEU A 222 -3.14 5.60 -22.10
N LEU A 223 -2.19 6.06 -21.29
CA LEU A 223 -1.55 7.36 -21.46
C LEU A 223 -0.72 7.42 -22.76
N VAL A 224 -0.01 6.35 -23.11
CA VAL A 224 0.73 6.24 -24.38
C VAL A 224 -0.22 6.25 -25.58
N LEU A 225 -1.33 5.53 -25.50
CA LEU A 225 -2.38 5.53 -26.54
C LEU A 225 -2.99 6.93 -26.72
N LEU A 226 -3.36 7.59 -25.63
CA LEU A 226 -3.89 8.96 -25.68
C LEU A 226 -2.87 9.95 -26.25
N ALA A 227 -1.59 9.81 -25.91
CA ALA A 227 -0.52 10.62 -26.48
C ALA A 227 -0.40 10.39 -28.00
N GLY A 228 -0.46 9.13 -28.43
CA GLY A 228 -0.44 8.77 -29.85
C GLY A 228 -1.61 9.38 -30.63
N ILE A 229 -2.83 9.24 -30.11
CA ILE A 229 -4.04 9.83 -30.72
C ILE A 229 -3.94 11.36 -30.75
N ALA A 230 -3.54 11.99 -29.65
CA ALA A 230 -3.40 13.44 -29.59
C ALA A 230 -2.36 13.98 -30.59
N LEU A 231 -1.25 13.28 -30.77
CA LEU A 231 -0.23 13.62 -31.77
C LEU A 231 -0.74 13.43 -33.19
N LEU A 232 -1.49 12.36 -33.46
CA LEU A 232 -2.04 12.04 -34.78
C LEU A 232 -3.08 13.07 -35.19
N VAL A 233 -4.03 13.37 -34.31
CA VAL A 233 -5.04 14.43 -34.53
C VAL A 233 -4.39 15.79 -34.71
N SER A 234 -3.39 16.11 -33.91
CA SER A 234 -2.64 17.36 -34.01
C SER A 234 -1.94 17.50 -35.39
N ARG A 235 -1.39 16.43 -35.93
CA ARG A 235 -0.78 16.44 -37.28
C ARG A 235 -1.80 16.54 -38.39
N GLN A 236 -2.94 15.84 -38.31
CA GLN A 236 -3.93 15.80 -39.36
C GLN A 236 -4.76 17.08 -39.49
N VAL A 237 -5.07 17.74 -38.35
CA VAL A 237 -5.99 18.88 -38.35
C VAL A 237 -5.26 20.22 -38.39
N VAL A 238 -4.17 20.38 -37.69
CA VAL A 238 -3.55 21.72 -37.50
C VAL A 238 -2.55 22.07 -38.60
N VAL A 239 -1.91 21.08 -39.22
CA VAL A 239 -0.97 21.34 -40.33
C VAL A 239 -1.67 21.85 -41.56
N PRO A 240 -2.78 21.24 -42.09
CA PRO A 240 -3.46 21.72 -43.26
C PRO A 240 -4.15 23.08 -43.06
N VAL A 241 -4.71 23.35 -41.88
CA VAL A 241 -5.37 24.66 -41.60
C VAL A 241 -4.37 25.83 -41.63
N ARG A 242 -3.14 25.63 -41.18
CA ARG A 242 -2.10 26.68 -41.29
C ARG A 242 -1.62 26.92 -42.71
N SER A 243 -1.63 25.92 -43.57
CA SER A 243 -1.31 26.10 -44.99
C SER A 243 -2.43 26.86 -45.74
N ALA A 244 -3.69 26.56 -45.40
CA ALA A 244 -4.84 27.26 -45.98
C ALA A 244 -4.89 28.76 -45.60
N SER A 245 -4.57 29.12 -44.36
CA SER A 245 -4.53 30.52 -43.93
C SER A 245 -3.42 31.34 -44.60
N ARG A 246 -2.25 30.72 -44.85
CA ARG A 246 -1.16 31.39 -45.59
C ARG A 246 -1.47 31.62 -47.05
N ILE A 247 -2.22 30.69 -47.66
CA ILE A 247 -2.68 30.83 -49.06
C ILE A 247 -3.72 31.95 -49.15
N ALA A 248 -4.68 32.01 -48.18
CA ALA A 248 -5.67 33.08 -48.13
C ALA A 248 -5.05 34.48 -47.92
N GLU A 249 -3.99 34.57 -47.09
CA GLU A 249 -3.26 35.82 -46.85
C GLU A 249 -2.52 36.30 -48.11
N ARG A 250 -1.91 35.39 -48.89
CA ARG A 250 -1.27 35.71 -50.19
C ARG A 250 -2.28 36.15 -51.27
N PHE A 251 -3.49 35.60 -51.24
CA PHE A 251 -4.57 36.07 -52.12
C PHE A 251 -5.08 37.44 -51.71
N ALA A 252 -5.12 37.78 -50.42
CA ALA A 252 -5.52 39.09 -49.93
C ALA A 252 -4.49 40.20 -50.21
N GLU A 253 -3.20 39.86 -50.32
CA GLU A 253 -2.10 40.79 -50.67
C GLU A 253 -1.99 41.06 -52.20
N GLY A 254 -2.92 40.61 -53.01
CA GLY A 254 -3.07 41.06 -54.42
C GLY A 254 -2.05 40.49 -55.42
N HIS A 255 -1.35 39.39 -55.13
CA HIS A 255 -0.47 38.74 -56.10
C HIS A 255 -1.28 37.88 -57.11
N LEU A 256 -2.03 38.57 -57.99
CA LEU A 256 -2.81 37.98 -59.05
C LEU A 256 -1.99 37.65 -60.34
N SER A 257 -0.68 37.76 -60.26
CA SER A 257 0.19 37.70 -61.47
C SER A 257 0.66 36.29 -61.87
N GLU A 258 0.18 35.22 -61.26
CA GLU A 258 0.55 33.86 -61.66
C GLU A 258 -0.54 33.09 -62.38
N ARG A 259 -1.38 33.82 -63.16
CA ARG A 259 -2.32 33.22 -64.11
C ARG A 259 -1.96 33.60 -65.50
N ASN A 260 -0.92 33.03 -66.10
CA ASN A 260 -0.72 32.80 -67.48
C ASN A 260 0.66 32.21 -67.80
N THR A 261 0.78 30.89 -67.77
CA THR A 261 1.59 30.16 -68.79
C THR A 261 0.96 28.79 -68.92
N LEU A 262 0.15 28.68 -69.95
CA LEU A 262 -0.13 27.45 -70.71
C LEU A 262 1.16 26.94 -71.31
#